data_3245d239b26fa6a78dc8c350244a8f1f
#
_entry.id   3245d239b26fa6a78dc8c350244a8f1f
#
_cell.length_a   1.000
_cell.length_b   1.000
_cell.length_c   1.000
_cell.angle_alpha   90.00
_cell.angle_beta   90.00
_cell.angle_gamma   90.00
#
_symmetry.space_group_name_H-M   'P 1'
#
loop_
_entity.id
_entity.type
_entity.pdbx_description
1 polymer ?
#
loop_
_entity_poly.entity_id
_entity_poly.type
_entity_poly.pdbx_seq_one_letter_code
_entity_poly.pdbx_strand_id
1 'polypeptide(L)'
;MTPYLPTSLIAQHPSWLYADFECRAFQISAELQQRQLRSVTVWLEDGATLACLLLGAWHANVRVLFPPNFTEESIQWANEHSELWLTDRDIELEKCEQISQFGITQDWEKVAKNRPLFDFSNQTEIWLKTSGSTGEAKTIIKTAEQMWLGGEVLAKGLPFPAGNNITAISTVSIQHIYGLTVHIMMSLVNGWQIGRKQLFYPECIMQEANKSQSAVIVSSPAMLSGIDWQQMKI
;
A
#
# COMPACT_ATOMS: atom_id res chain seq x y z
N MET A 1 8.19 -8.64 -14.32
CA MET A 1 6.90 -8.82 -15.06
C MET A 1 5.79 -8.85 -14.01
N THR A 2 4.68 -8.13 -14.21
CA THR A 2 3.55 -8.15 -13.25
C THR A 2 2.96 -9.56 -13.13
N PRO A 3 2.57 -10.02 -11.93
CA PRO A 3 1.88 -11.29 -11.74
C PRO A 3 0.38 -11.23 -12.06
N TYR A 4 -0.14 -10.05 -12.42
CA TYR A 4 -1.55 -9.83 -12.73
C TYR A 4 -1.85 -9.83 -14.23
N LEU A 5 -2.97 -10.42 -14.60
CA LEU A 5 -3.60 -10.23 -15.91
C LEU A 5 -4.50 -8.98 -15.87
N PRO A 6 -4.82 -8.33 -16.99
CA PRO A 6 -5.71 -7.16 -17.01
C PRO A 6 -7.06 -7.39 -16.31
N THR A 7 -7.57 -8.61 -16.35
CA THR A 7 -8.84 -9.03 -15.73
C THR A 7 -8.70 -9.54 -14.30
N SER A 8 -7.47 -9.58 -13.74
CA SER A 8 -7.24 -9.98 -12.36
C SER A 8 -7.84 -8.96 -11.40
N LEU A 9 -8.42 -9.42 -10.29
CA LEU A 9 -8.87 -8.55 -9.20
C LEU A 9 -7.65 -8.10 -8.37
N ILE A 10 -7.47 -6.81 -8.20
CA ILE A 10 -6.55 -6.24 -7.21
C ILE A 10 -7.20 -6.18 -5.83
N ALA A 11 -8.49 -5.89 -5.79
CA ALA A 11 -9.24 -5.80 -4.54
C ALA A 11 -10.73 -6.07 -4.78
N GLN A 12 -11.46 -6.34 -3.69
CA GLN A 12 -12.91 -6.49 -3.68
C GLN A 12 -13.56 -5.43 -2.77
N HIS A 13 -14.84 -5.23 -2.94
CA HIS A 13 -15.69 -4.40 -2.08
C HIS A 13 -15.22 -2.93 -1.88
N PRO A 14 -15.23 -2.10 -2.95
CA PRO A 14 -15.66 -2.38 -4.31
C PRO A 14 -14.59 -3.14 -5.12
N SER A 15 -15.04 -3.88 -6.13
CA SER A 15 -14.14 -4.61 -7.03
C SER A 15 -13.28 -3.65 -7.84
N TRP A 16 -11.98 -3.98 -7.94
CA TRP A 16 -11.02 -3.22 -8.72
C TRP A 16 -10.19 -4.18 -9.56
N LEU A 17 -10.31 -4.06 -10.88
CA LEU A 17 -9.53 -4.85 -11.82
C LEU A 17 -8.12 -4.28 -11.97
N TYR A 18 -7.17 -5.14 -12.31
CA TYR A 18 -5.78 -4.71 -12.51
C TYR A 18 -5.66 -3.67 -13.64
N ALA A 19 -6.42 -3.79 -14.72
CA ALA A 19 -6.40 -2.81 -15.79
C ALA A 19 -6.77 -1.39 -15.31
N ASP A 20 -7.80 -1.27 -14.45
CA ASP A 20 -8.21 0.01 -13.89
C ASP A 20 -7.21 0.53 -12.85
N PHE A 21 -6.65 -0.38 -12.05
CA PHE A 21 -5.59 -0.10 -11.09
C PHE A 21 -4.33 0.43 -11.79
N GLU A 22 -3.89 -0.22 -12.86
CA GLU A 22 -2.73 0.18 -13.65
C GLU A 22 -2.93 1.55 -14.29
N CYS A 23 -4.07 1.76 -14.94
CA CYS A 23 -4.47 3.06 -15.48
C CYS A 23 -4.40 4.14 -14.39
N ARG A 24 -4.98 3.87 -13.22
CA ARG A 24 -5.01 4.81 -12.10
C ARG A 24 -3.61 5.12 -11.56
N ALA A 25 -2.73 4.14 -11.46
CA ALA A 25 -1.35 4.34 -11.04
C ALA A 25 -0.57 5.24 -12.03
N PHE A 26 -0.79 5.05 -13.34
CA PHE A 26 -0.19 5.92 -14.35
C PHE A 26 -0.77 7.34 -14.33
N GLN A 27 -2.06 7.53 -14.05
CA GLN A 27 -2.66 8.84 -13.86
C GLN A 27 -2.02 9.59 -12.67
N ILE A 28 -1.82 8.89 -11.54
CA ILE A 28 -1.11 9.44 -10.39
C ILE A 28 0.32 9.82 -10.78
N SER A 29 1.03 8.94 -11.49
CA SER A 29 2.38 9.21 -11.96
C SER A 29 2.44 10.44 -12.88
N ALA A 30 1.50 10.58 -13.80
CA ALA A 30 1.43 11.72 -14.72
C ALA A 30 1.24 13.05 -13.98
N GLU A 31 0.33 13.08 -12.99
CA GLU A 31 0.10 14.27 -12.16
C GLU A 31 1.34 14.65 -11.34
N LEU A 32 1.99 13.67 -10.71
CA LEU A 32 3.22 13.89 -9.93
C LEU A 32 4.33 14.49 -10.82
N GLN A 33 4.50 13.96 -12.04
CA GLN A 33 5.49 14.47 -13.01
C GLN A 33 5.12 15.86 -13.52
N GLN A 34 3.85 16.11 -13.87
CA GLN A 34 3.39 17.40 -14.36
C GLN A 34 3.59 18.50 -13.32
N ARG A 35 3.31 18.20 -12.04
CA ARG A 35 3.51 19.14 -10.93
C ARG A 35 4.97 19.21 -10.45
N GLN A 36 5.87 18.41 -11.03
CA GLN A 36 7.30 18.33 -10.68
C GLN A 36 7.53 18.02 -9.19
N LEU A 37 6.62 17.30 -8.57
CA LEU A 37 6.75 16.88 -7.18
C LEU A 37 7.89 15.86 -7.03
N ARG A 38 8.66 16.00 -5.96
CA ARG A 38 9.79 15.11 -5.62
C ARG A 38 9.49 14.22 -4.42
N SER A 39 8.53 14.63 -3.61
CA SER A 39 8.15 13.93 -2.38
C SER A 39 6.70 14.18 -2.02
N VAL A 40 6.02 13.11 -1.55
CA VAL A 40 4.66 13.19 -1.02
C VAL A 40 4.58 12.44 0.31
N THR A 41 3.82 12.98 1.25
CA THR A 41 3.43 12.26 2.46
C THR A 41 2.09 11.59 2.23
N VAL A 42 1.93 10.36 2.71
CA VAL A 42 0.68 9.63 2.52
C VAL A 42 0.08 9.17 3.85
N TRP A 43 -1.25 9.29 3.93
CA TRP A 43 -2.03 8.63 4.95
C TRP A 43 -3.29 8.05 4.32
N LEU A 44 -3.24 6.76 4.04
CA LEU A 44 -4.32 6.04 3.36
C LEU A 44 -4.76 4.85 4.20
N GLU A 45 -6.06 4.64 4.31
CA GLU A 45 -6.66 3.50 5.02
C GLU A 45 -6.96 2.35 4.05
N ASP A 46 -7.18 2.64 2.77
CA ASP A 46 -7.44 1.64 1.73
C ASP A 46 -6.13 1.06 1.19
N GLY A 47 -5.90 -0.23 1.45
CA GLY A 47 -4.67 -0.92 1.05
C GLY A 47 -4.45 -0.98 -0.46
N ALA A 48 -5.51 -1.14 -1.25
CA ALA A 48 -5.41 -1.15 -2.70
C ALA A 48 -5.08 0.24 -3.26
N THR A 49 -5.67 1.28 -2.69
CA THR A 49 -5.36 2.68 -3.04
C THR A 49 -3.93 3.03 -2.67
N LEU A 50 -3.43 2.57 -1.50
CA LEU A 50 -2.03 2.74 -1.13
C LEU A 50 -1.08 2.04 -2.11
N ALA A 51 -1.36 0.78 -2.47
CA ALA A 51 -0.57 0.05 -3.46
C ALA A 51 -0.52 0.80 -4.80
N CYS A 52 -1.66 1.31 -5.26
CA CYS A 52 -1.79 2.09 -6.48
C CYS A 52 -0.94 3.36 -6.45
N LEU A 53 -1.05 4.13 -5.36
CA LEU A 53 -0.26 5.36 -5.17
C LEU A 53 1.24 5.06 -5.12
N LEU A 54 1.67 4.03 -4.39
CA LEU A 54 3.07 3.65 -4.31
C LEU A 54 3.66 3.36 -5.68
N LEU A 55 2.99 2.53 -6.48
CA LEU A 55 3.48 2.20 -7.82
C LEU A 55 3.51 3.44 -8.73
N GLY A 56 2.49 4.29 -8.67
CA GLY A 56 2.46 5.55 -9.42
C GLY A 56 3.57 6.52 -9.00
N ALA A 57 3.82 6.66 -7.69
CA ALA A 57 4.88 7.51 -7.16
C ALA A 57 6.28 6.99 -7.54
N TRP A 58 6.52 5.68 -7.39
CA TRP A 58 7.78 5.08 -7.82
C TRP A 58 8.00 5.18 -9.32
N HIS A 59 6.94 5.02 -10.12
CA HIS A 59 7.01 5.24 -11.56
C HIS A 59 7.36 6.69 -11.90
N ALA A 60 6.92 7.68 -11.11
CA ALA A 60 7.29 9.08 -11.25
C ALA A 60 8.65 9.45 -10.63
N ASN A 61 9.36 8.54 -9.95
CA ASN A 61 10.54 8.79 -9.11
C ASN A 61 10.26 9.76 -7.94
N VAL A 62 9.08 9.69 -7.36
CA VAL A 62 8.65 10.53 -6.26
C VAL A 62 8.75 9.74 -4.95
N ARG A 63 9.49 10.30 -3.99
CA ARG A 63 9.65 9.76 -2.65
C ARG A 63 8.30 9.75 -1.93
N VAL A 64 8.03 8.65 -1.20
CA VAL A 64 6.81 8.54 -0.39
C VAL A 64 7.18 8.49 1.09
N LEU A 65 6.54 9.35 1.90
CA LEU A 65 6.74 9.45 3.33
C LEU A 65 5.55 8.89 4.11
N PHE A 66 5.84 8.14 5.16
CA PHE A 66 4.87 7.57 6.09
C PHE A 66 5.11 8.09 7.50
N PRO A 67 4.31 9.06 7.98
CA PRO A 67 4.30 9.45 9.39
C PRO A 67 3.68 8.33 10.23
N PRO A 68 4.11 8.14 11.50
CA PRO A 68 3.56 7.08 12.36
C PRO A 68 2.17 7.42 12.92
N ASN A 69 1.82 8.69 12.97
CA ASN A 69 0.58 9.23 13.54
C ASN A 69 0.40 10.71 13.13
N PHE A 70 -0.61 11.38 13.70
CA PHE A 70 -0.90 12.82 13.50
C PHE A 70 -0.49 13.71 14.67
N THR A 71 0.53 13.35 15.44
CA THR A 71 1.09 14.29 16.42
C THR A 71 1.75 15.48 15.73
N GLU A 72 1.82 16.62 16.40
CA GLU A 72 2.45 17.84 15.89
C GLU A 72 3.86 17.57 15.38
N GLU A 73 4.67 16.78 16.12
CA GLU A 73 6.01 16.38 15.71
C GLU A 73 6.03 15.56 14.41
N SER A 74 5.05 14.66 14.22
CA SER A 74 4.95 13.83 13.02
C SER A 74 4.50 14.65 11.81
N ILE A 75 3.58 15.58 12.00
CA ILE A 75 3.12 16.52 10.97
C ILE A 75 4.24 17.47 10.58
N GLN A 76 4.97 18.03 11.54
CA GLN A 76 6.12 18.89 11.28
C GLN A 76 7.18 18.14 10.47
N TRP A 77 7.58 16.94 10.92
CA TRP A 77 8.52 16.10 10.17
C TRP A 77 8.08 15.85 8.72
N ALA A 78 6.82 15.54 8.51
CA ALA A 78 6.29 15.30 7.17
C ALA A 78 6.33 16.57 6.32
N ASN A 79 5.94 17.73 6.86
CA ASN A 79 5.95 19.02 6.18
C ASN A 79 7.35 19.51 5.83
N GLU A 80 8.36 19.16 6.64
CA GLU A 80 9.77 19.48 6.39
C GLU A 80 10.38 18.64 5.25
N HIS A 81 9.83 17.43 4.99
CA HIS A 81 10.43 16.46 4.09
C HIS A 81 9.58 16.15 2.85
N SER A 82 8.37 16.68 2.76
CA SER A 82 7.49 16.49 1.60
C SER A 82 6.79 17.78 1.17
N GLU A 83 6.34 17.77 -0.07
CA GLU A 83 5.74 18.93 -0.74
C GLU A 83 4.21 18.90 -0.70
N LEU A 84 3.63 17.71 -0.51
CA LEU A 84 2.19 17.49 -0.57
C LEU A 84 1.80 16.30 0.31
N TRP A 85 0.63 16.39 0.96
CA TRP A 85 -0.05 15.25 1.58
C TRP A 85 -1.11 14.68 0.64
N LEU A 86 -1.19 13.36 0.57
CA LEU A 86 -2.25 12.63 -0.13
C LEU A 86 -2.97 11.69 0.85
N THR A 87 -4.28 11.81 0.94
CA THR A 87 -5.09 11.07 1.91
C THR A 87 -6.43 10.61 1.32
N ASP A 88 -7.02 9.58 1.92
CA ASP A 88 -8.40 9.14 1.70
C ASP A 88 -9.33 9.51 2.87
N ARG A 89 -8.83 10.32 3.83
CA ARG A 89 -9.55 10.78 5.01
C ARG A 89 -9.88 12.26 4.91
N ASP A 90 -10.94 12.66 5.60
CA ASP A 90 -11.25 14.06 5.82
C ASP A 90 -10.33 14.63 6.92
N ILE A 91 -9.22 15.23 6.49
CA ILE A 91 -8.18 15.80 7.37
C ILE A 91 -7.86 17.21 6.90
N GLU A 92 -7.92 18.16 7.84
CA GLU A 92 -7.53 19.54 7.59
C GLU A 92 -6.02 19.72 7.87
N LEU A 93 -5.21 19.64 6.83
CA LEU A 93 -3.78 19.94 6.84
C LEU A 93 -3.44 20.88 5.69
N GLU A 94 -2.40 21.70 5.89
CA GLU A 94 -1.84 22.48 4.79
C GLU A 94 -1.31 21.54 3.69
N LYS A 95 -1.51 21.93 2.42
CA LYS A 95 -1.05 21.17 1.26
C LYS A 95 -1.49 19.70 1.29
N CYS A 96 -2.74 19.45 1.66
CA CYS A 96 -3.35 18.13 1.70
C CYS A 96 -4.43 18.00 0.62
N GLU A 97 -4.36 16.94 -0.16
CA GLU A 97 -5.34 16.65 -1.23
C GLU A 97 -5.91 15.24 -1.09
N GLN A 98 -7.18 15.11 -1.52
CA GLN A 98 -7.84 13.81 -1.57
C GLN A 98 -7.30 12.97 -2.72
N ILE A 99 -6.80 11.79 -2.41
CA ILE A 99 -6.26 10.87 -3.43
C ILE A 99 -7.31 10.51 -4.49
N SER A 100 -8.59 10.49 -4.13
CA SER A 100 -9.69 10.20 -5.05
C SER A 100 -9.82 11.23 -6.17
N GLN A 101 -9.34 12.47 -5.97
CA GLN A 101 -9.38 13.56 -6.94
C GLN A 101 -8.03 13.80 -7.63
N PHE A 102 -6.95 13.26 -7.08
CA PHE A 102 -5.58 13.51 -7.54
C PHE A 102 -5.29 12.77 -8.86
N GLY A 103 -4.93 13.49 -9.92
CA GLY A 103 -4.49 12.92 -11.20
C GLY A 103 -5.58 12.32 -12.09
N ILE A 104 -6.88 12.43 -11.75
CA ILE A 104 -7.98 11.78 -12.50
C ILE A 104 -8.02 12.17 -13.97
N THR A 105 -7.68 13.42 -14.31
CA THR A 105 -7.81 13.96 -15.67
C THR A 105 -6.52 13.87 -16.49
N GLN A 106 -5.47 13.24 -15.93
CA GLN A 106 -4.17 13.21 -16.58
C GLN A 106 -4.11 12.27 -17.79
N ASP A 107 -3.39 12.71 -18.83
CA ASP A 107 -3.04 11.89 -19.99
C ASP A 107 -1.92 10.91 -19.61
N TRP A 108 -2.32 9.76 -19.11
CA TRP A 108 -1.44 8.73 -18.58
C TRP A 108 -0.76 7.88 -19.67
N GLU A 109 -1.30 7.83 -20.89
CA GLU A 109 -0.78 6.95 -21.95
C GLU A 109 0.66 7.26 -22.35
N LYS A 110 1.05 8.53 -22.23
CA LYS A 110 2.42 8.96 -22.53
C LYS A 110 3.41 8.44 -21.50
N VAL A 111 3.07 8.51 -20.22
CA VAL A 111 3.95 8.04 -19.15
C VAL A 111 4.03 6.51 -19.10
N ALA A 112 2.95 5.82 -19.40
CA ALA A 112 2.91 4.36 -19.44
C ALA A 112 3.88 3.74 -20.48
N LYS A 113 4.21 4.47 -21.53
CA LYS A 113 5.17 4.03 -22.55
C LYS A 113 6.64 4.12 -22.12
N ASN A 114 6.95 4.91 -21.10
CA ASN A 114 8.33 5.19 -20.71
C ASN A 114 8.99 4.02 -19.98
N ARG A 115 8.25 3.33 -19.13
CA ARG A 115 8.72 2.16 -18.36
C ARG A 115 7.54 1.39 -17.76
N PRO A 116 7.74 0.12 -17.38
CA PRO A 116 6.67 -0.67 -16.75
C PRO A 116 6.35 -0.14 -15.36
N LEU A 117 5.08 -0.31 -14.94
CA LEU A 117 4.64 0.02 -13.59
C LEU A 117 5.35 -0.83 -12.52
N PHE A 118 5.56 -2.12 -12.80
CA PHE A 118 6.31 -3.04 -11.94
C PHE A 118 7.80 -3.03 -12.32
N ASP A 119 8.52 -2.06 -11.78
CA ASP A 119 9.98 -1.93 -11.92
C ASP A 119 10.66 -2.37 -10.62
N PHE A 120 11.14 -3.61 -10.59
CA PHE A 120 11.77 -4.23 -9.41
C PHE A 120 13.18 -3.69 -9.11
N SER A 121 13.77 -2.91 -10.00
CA SER A 121 15.08 -2.26 -9.83
C SER A 121 15.00 -0.77 -9.45
N ASN A 122 13.79 -0.28 -9.23
CA ASN A 122 13.54 1.14 -8.95
C ASN A 122 14.18 1.58 -7.62
N GLN A 123 14.98 2.65 -7.66
CA GLN A 123 15.72 3.18 -6.51
C GLN A 123 15.02 4.33 -5.79
N THR A 124 13.76 4.62 -6.13
CA THR A 124 12.97 5.67 -5.45
C THR A 124 12.81 5.33 -3.97
N GLU A 125 13.07 6.30 -3.12
CA GLU A 125 13.03 6.12 -1.67
C GLU A 125 11.61 6.08 -1.12
N ILE A 126 11.47 5.36 -0.02
CA ILE A 126 10.35 5.36 0.88
C ILE A 126 10.85 5.64 2.29
N TRP A 127 10.27 6.60 2.97
CA TRP A 127 10.66 7.00 4.30
C TRP A 127 9.55 6.70 5.30
N LEU A 128 9.88 5.96 6.36
CA LEU A 128 8.95 5.62 7.43
C LEU A 128 9.48 6.16 8.74
N LYS A 129 8.74 7.05 9.41
CA LYS A 129 9.07 7.49 10.76
C LYS A 129 8.52 6.48 11.77
N THR A 130 9.34 6.06 12.74
CA THR A 130 8.91 5.18 13.83
C THR A 130 8.30 5.98 14.96
N SER A 131 7.42 5.37 15.77
CA SER A 131 6.79 6.03 16.93
C SER A 131 7.69 6.23 18.14
N GLY A 132 8.96 5.75 18.12
CA GLY A 132 9.94 5.99 19.15
C GLY A 132 9.59 5.42 20.53
N SER A 133 9.20 4.16 20.64
CA SER A 133 8.85 3.51 21.91
C SER A 133 9.96 3.50 22.98
N THR A 134 11.21 3.80 22.60
CA THR A 134 12.41 3.78 23.47
C THR A 134 13.18 5.09 23.53
N GLY A 135 12.62 6.19 23.01
CA GLY A 135 13.29 7.49 22.93
C GLY A 135 13.00 8.23 21.63
N GLU A 136 14.03 8.65 20.91
CA GLU A 136 13.87 9.43 19.69
C GLU A 136 13.28 8.61 18.54
N ALA A 137 12.28 9.20 17.87
CA ALA A 137 11.69 8.63 16.65
C ALA A 137 12.74 8.57 15.52
N LYS A 138 12.91 7.42 14.90
CA LYS A 138 13.89 7.22 13.83
C LYS A 138 13.18 7.16 12.47
N THR A 139 13.81 7.74 11.45
CA THR A 139 13.39 7.58 10.07
C THR A 139 14.08 6.35 9.47
N ILE A 140 13.27 5.39 9.01
CA ILE A 140 13.73 4.23 8.26
C ILE A 140 13.62 4.59 6.77
N ILE A 141 14.73 4.53 6.06
CA ILE A 141 14.79 4.78 4.62
C ILE A 141 14.99 3.44 3.90
N LYS A 142 14.15 3.17 2.92
CA LYS A 142 14.22 2.02 2.01
C LYS A 142 14.09 2.51 0.58
N THR A 143 14.50 1.69 -0.39
CA THR A 143 14.19 1.91 -1.80
C THR A 143 13.03 1.01 -2.24
N ALA A 144 12.38 1.35 -3.34
CA ALA A 144 11.37 0.50 -3.96
C ALA A 144 11.92 -0.91 -4.24
N GLU A 145 13.17 -1.01 -4.75
CA GLU A 145 13.87 -2.30 -4.93
C GLU A 145 13.94 -3.12 -3.63
N GLN A 146 14.32 -2.48 -2.51
CA GLN A 146 14.37 -3.16 -1.21
C GLN A 146 12.98 -3.60 -0.72
N MET A 147 11.95 -2.83 -1.03
CA MET A 147 10.56 -3.20 -0.71
C MET A 147 10.10 -4.39 -1.54
N TRP A 148 10.40 -4.41 -2.85
CA TRP A 148 10.14 -5.57 -3.72
C TRP A 148 10.88 -6.81 -3.24
N LEU A 149 12.18 -6.71 -2.96
CA LEU A 149 12.99 -7.82 -2.45
C LEU A 149 12.43 -8.36 -1.13
N GLY A 150 12.00 -7.47 -0.21
CA GLY A 150 11.36 -7.86 1.04
C GLY A 150 10.08 -8.69 0.80
N GLY A 151 9.22 -8.26 -0.11
CA GLY A 151 8.02 -9.00 -0.51
C GLY A 151 8.35 -10.37 -1.12
N GLU A 152 9.34 -10.44 -2.02
CA GLU A 152 9.78 -11.69 -2.64
C GLU A 152 10.38 -12.70 -1.64
N VAL A 153 11.22 -12.24 -0.72
CA VAL A 153 11.84 -13.09 0.30
C VAL A 153 10.76 -13.69 1.21
N LEU A 154 9.80 -12.88 1.64
CA LEU A 154 8.67 -13.36 2.43
C LEU A 154 7.81 -14.35 1.64
N ALA A 155 7.50 -14.05 0.40
CA ALA A 155 6.72 -14.92 -0.47
C ALA A 155 7.38 -16.31 -0.64
N LYS A 156 8.71 -16.36 -0.83
CA LYS A 156 9.47 -17.61 -0.95
C LYS A 156 9.59 -18.38 0.38
N GLY A 157 9.56 -17.66 1.51
CA GLY A 157 9.67 -18.26 2.85
C GLY A 157 8.37 -18.83 3.41
N LEU A 158 7.23 -18.55 2.79
CA LEU A 158 5.93 -18.96 3.27
C LEU A 158 5.29 -19.99 2.32
N PRO A 159 4.52 -20.97 2.85
CA PRO A 159 3.92 -22.04 2.05
C PRO A 159 2.63 -21.60 1.33
N PHE A 160 2.57 -20.35 0.90
CA PHE A 160 1.40 -19.81 0.21
C PHE A 160 1.63 -19.77 -1.30
N PRO A 161 0.68 -20.26 -2.11
CA PRO A 161 0.80 -20.21 -3.56
C PRO A 161 0.68 -18.78 -4.08
N ALA A 162 1.29 -18.50 -5.22
CA ALA A 162 1.00 -17.32 -6.00
C ALA A 162 -0.36 -17.49 -6.72
N GLY A 163 -1.05 -16.39 -6.98
CA GLY A 163 -2.28 -16.39 -7.77
C GLY A 163 -3.40 -15.51 -7.22
N ASN A 164 -4.32 -15.19 -8.08
CA ASN A 164 -5.36 -14.17 -7.85
C ASN A 164 -6.61 -14.70 -7.09
N ASN A 165 -6.59 -15.95 -6.65
CA ASN A 165 -7.65 -16.55 -5.82
C ASN A 165 -7.43 -16.37 -4.32
N ILE A 166 -6.33 -15.74 -3.91
CA ILE A 166 -6.00 -15.46 -2.52
C ILE A 166 -6.24 -13.97 -2.23
N THR A 167 -6.88 -13.70 -1.10
CA THR A 167 -7.02 -12.34 -0.57
C THR A 167 -6.15 -12.21 0.69
N ALA A 168 -5.22 -11.25 0.69
CA ALA A 168 -4.51 -10.86 1.89
C ALA A 168 -5.39 -9.90 2.70
N ILE A 169 -5.71 -10.23 3.93
CA ILE A 169 -6.44 -9.37 4.87
C ILE A 169 -5.55 -9.02 6.05
N SER A 170 -5.72 -7.84 6.63
CA SER A 170 -4.78 -7.35 7.64
C SER A 170 -5.46 -6.78 8.87
N THR A 171 -4.90 -7.10 10.03
CA THR A 171 -5.21 -6.46 11.31
C THR A 171 -4.16 -5.42 11.71
N VAL A 172 -3.08 -5.31 10.92
CA VAL A 172 -2.00 -4.37 11.17
C VAL A 172 -2.08 -3.18 10.22
N SER A 173 -1.63 -2.02 10.69
CA SER A 173 -1.65 -0.81 9.88
C SER A 173 -0.69 -0.91 8.69
N ILE A 174 -1.19 -0.54 7.51
CA ILE A 174 -0.39 -0.42 6.28
C ILE A 174 0.53 0.83 6.30
N GLN A 175 0.38 1.72 7.28
CA GLN A 175 1.26 2.87 7.50
C GLN A 175 2.59 2.48 8.17
N HIS A 176 2.72 1.24 8.65
CA HIS A 176 3.94 0.73 9.28
C HIS A 176 4.66 -0.26 8.38
N ILE A 177 5.98 -0.34 8.53
CA ILE A 177 6.84 -1.19 7.68
C ILE A 177 6.37 -2.65 7.62
N TYR A 178 5.86 -3.19 8.74
CA TYR A 178 5.36 -4.56 8.78
C TYR A 178 4.13 -4.76 7.88
N GLY A 179 3.09 -3.95 8.05
CA GLY A 179 1.88 -4.02 7.22
C GLY A 179 2.18 -3.69 5.75
N LEU A 180 3.03 -2.69 5.51
CA LEU A 180 3.44 -2.32 4.17
C LEU A 180 4.16 -3.48 3.46
N THR A 181 5.11 -4.15 4.13
CA THR A 181 5.88 -5.23 3.52
C THR A 181 5.06 -6.51 3.39
N VAL A 182 4.36 -6.93 4.47
CA VAL A 182 3.70 -8.25 4.52
C VAL A 182 2.32 -8.21 3.89
N HIS A 183 1.57 -7.10 4.03
CA HIS A 183 0.24 -7.01 3.42
C HIS A 183 0.31 -6.49 1.98
N ILE A 184 1.01 -5.38 1.74
CA ILE A 184 0.99 -4.73 0.42
C ILE A 184 2.01 -5.38 -0.52
N MET A 185 3.32 -5.36 -0.17
CA MET A 185 4.36 -5.80 -1.10
C MET A 185 4.28 -7.29 -1.40
N MET A 186 4.03 -8.13 -0.38
CA MET A 186 3.90 -9.57 -0.59
C MET A 186 2.68 -9.90 -1.45
N SER A 187 1.57 -9.17 -1.32
CA SER A 187 0.40 -9.33 -2.20
C SER A 187 0.72 -8.97 -3.64
N LEU A 188 1.40 -7.84 -3.86
CA LEU A 188 1.80 -7.40 -5.20
C LEU A 188 2.74 -8.38 -5.89
N VAL A 189 3.68 -8.97 -5.15
CA VAL A 189 4.64 -9.98 -5.67
C VAL A 189 3.94 -11.28 -6.05
N ASN A 190 2.98 -11.74 -5.23
CA ASN A 190 2.32 -13.02 -5.42
C ASN A 190 1.09 -12.96 -6.34
N GLY A 191 0.66 -11.78 -6.78
CA GLY A 191 -0.57 -11.62 -7.55
C GLY A 191 -1.85 -11.83 -6.72
N TRP A 192 -1.79 -11.62 -5.40
CA TRP A 192 -2.94 -11.73 -4.51
C TRP A 192 -3.83 -10.49 -4.58
N GLN A 193 -5.07 -10.66 -4.17
CA GLN A 193 -5.97 -9.55 -3.92
C GLN A 193 -5.61 -8.87 -2.60
N ILE A 194 -5.64 -7.55 -2.56
CA ILE A 194 -5.31 -6.75 -1.39
C ILE A 194 -6.59 -6.43 -0.62
N GLY A 195 -6.68 -6.84 0.63
CA GLY A 195 -7.71 -6.42 1.56
C GLY A 195 -7.64 -4.91 1.77
N ARG A 196 -8.77 -4.22 1.59
CA ARG A 196 -8.80 -2.76 1.56
C ARG A 196 -8.60 -2.13 2.93
N LYS A 197 -9.23 -2.70 3.97
CA LYS A 197 -9.31 -2.09 5.29
C LYS A 197 -8.54 -2.89 6.33
N GLN A 198 -7.97 -2.18 7.31
CA GLN A 198 -7.47 -2.79 8.53
C GLN A 198 -8.66 -3.31 9.35
N LEU A 199 -8.56 -4.55 9.82
CA LEU A 199 -9.59 -5.21 10.63
C LEU A 199 -9.19 -5.18 12.10
N PHE A 200 -10.11 -4.76 12.98
CA PHE A 200 -9.82 -4.56 14.40
C PHE A 200 -10.46 -5.61 15.31
N TYR A 201 -11.43 -6.37 14.79
CA TYR A 201 -12.22 -7.32 15.58
C TYR A 201 -12.18 -8.72 14.97
N PRO A 202 -12.07 -9.79 15.80
CA PRO A 202 -12.05 -11.17 15.33
C PRO A 202 -13.21 -11.53 14.40
N GLU A 203 -14.41 -11.03 14.70
CA GLU A 203 -15.62 -11.29 13.90
C GLU A 203 -15.49 -10.70 12.49
N CYS A 204 -14.86 -9.51 12.36
CA CYS A 204 -14.62 -8.89 11.07
C CYS A 204 -13.59 -9.68 10.24
N ILE A 205 -12.56 -10.22 10.90
CA ILE A 205 -11.55 -11.07 10.27
C ILE A 205 -12.21 -12.32 9.71
N MET A 206 -13.02 -13.00 10.51
CA MET A 206 -13.75 -14.20 10.12
C MET A 206 -14.71 -13.93 8.97
N GLN A 207 -15.47 -12.82 9.06
CA GLN A 207 -16.40 -12.41 8.00
C GLN A 207 -15.67 -12.14 6.68
N GLU A 208 -14.55 -11.44 6.71
CA GLU A 208 -13.79 -11.10 5.51
C GLU A 208 -13.09 -12.33 4.92
N ALA A 209 -12.50 -13.19 5.75
CA ALA A 209 -11.89 -14.44 5.32
C ALA A 209 -12.93 -15.37 4.63
N ASN A 210 -14.14 -15.48 5.19
CA ASN A 210 -15.21 -16.31 4.61
C ASN A 210 -15.79 -15.79 3.28
N LYS A 211 -15.55 -14.52 2.92
CA LYS A 211 -15.92 -13.98 1.61
C LYS A 211 -14.92 -14.36 0.51
N SER A 212 -13.71 -14.72 0.89
CA SER A 212 -12.63 -15.05 -0.03
C SER A 212 -12.60 -16.54 -0.32
N GLN A 213 -12.14 -16.94 -1.50
CA GLN A 213 -11.91 -18.35 -1.83
C GLN A 213 -10.79 -18.93 -0.95
N SER A 214 -9.74 -18.14 -0.74
CA SER A 214 -8.65 -18.40 0.20
C SER A 214 -8.18 -17.07 0.78
N ALA A 215 -7.83 -17.04 2.06
CA ALA A 215 -7.36 -15.83 2.73
C ALA A 215 -6.00 -16.06 3.40
N VAL A 216 -5.14 -15.05 3.32
CA VAL A 216 -3.93 -14.93 4.13
C VAL A 216 -4.16 -13.80 5.13
N ILE A 217 -4.02 -14.10 6.42
CA ILE A 217 -4.26 -13.15 7.51
C ILE A 217 -2.93 -12.59 7.99
N VAL A 218 -2.71 -11.30 7.77
CA VAL A 218 -1.56 -10.55 8.29
C VAL A 218 -1.94 -9.94 9.64
N SER A 219 -1.36 -10.45 10.73
CA SER A 219 -1.83 -10.11 12.06
C SER A 219 -0.71 -10.15 13.12
N SER A 220 -1.04 -9.79 14.35
CA SER A 220 -0.19 -9.95 15.51
C SER A 220 -0.61 -11.19 16.33
N PRO A 221 0.30 -11.81 17.11
CA PRO A 221 -0.05 -12.93 17.98
C PRO A 221 -1.19 -12.62 18.95
N ALA A 222 -1.23 -11.40 19.48
CA ALA A 222 -2.28 -10.97 20.41
C ALA A 222 -3.67 -10.97 19.75
N MET A 223 -3.77 -10.50 18.51
CA MET A 223 -5.03 -10.52 17.78
C MET A 223 -5.44 -11.95 17.41
N LEU A 224 -4.50 -12.76 16.94
CA LEU A 224 -4.77 -14.14 16.53
C LEU A 224 -5.26 -15.03 17.68
N SER A 225 -4.80 -14.77 18.91
CA SER A 225 -5.25 -15.53 20.08
C SER A 225 -6.71 -15.28 20.47
N GLY A 226 -7.31 -14.17 20.00
CA GLY A 226 -8.72 -13.83 20.23
C GLY A 226 -9.67 -14.40 19.17
N ILE A 227 -9.17 -15.07 18.13
CA ILE A 227 -10.01 -15.62 17.06
C ILE A 227 -10.50 -17.03 17.42
N ASP A 228 -11.80 -17.25 17.31
CA ASP A 228 -12.38 -18.60 17.36
C ASP A 228 -12.26 -19.29 16.00
N TRP A 229 -11.16 -19.99 15.81
CA TRP A 229 -10.82 -20.68 14.56
C TRP A 229 -11.81 -21.78 14.16
N GLN A 230 -12.62 -22.31 15.11
CA GLN A 230 -13.61 -23.35 14.82
C GLN A 230 -14.80 -22.81 14.02
N GLN A 231 -15.04 -21.51 14.07
CA GLN A 231 -16.10 -20.84 13.29
C GLN A 231 -15.65 -20.44 11.88
N MET A 232 -14.38 -20.55 11.54
CA MET A 232 -13.91 -20.32 10.18
C MET A 232 -14.28 -21.52 9.30
N LYS A 233 -14.86 -21.23 8.15
CA LYS A 233 -15.02 -22.23 7.08
C LYS A 233 -13.64 -22.45 6.46
N ILE A 234 -13.00 -23.55 6.84
CA ILE A 234 -11.75 -24.02 6.24
C ILE A 234 -12.08 -24.90 5.04
#